data_e639cada39af9dd330f8501386468e2b
#
_entry.id   e639cada39af9dd330f8501386468e2b
#
_cell.length_a   1.000
_cell.length_b   1.000
_cell.length_c   1.000
_cell.angle_alpha   90.00
_cell.angle_beta   90.00
_cell.angle_gamma   90.00
#
_symmetry.space_group_name_H-M   'P 1'
#
loop_
_entity.id
_entity.type
_entity.pdbx_description
1 polymer ?
#
loop_
_entity_poly.entity_id
_entity_poly.type
_entity_poly.pdbx_seq_one_letter_code
_entity_poly.pdbx_strand_id
1 'polypeptide(L)' 'EVNRMSHCVVRLNGTEEVEEFVKAASKCDFDIDIFYNRVIIDAKSILGILSMDLNRDLTVHCYGDSPAFNKTLQKFAVA' A
#
# COMPACT_ATOMS: atom_id res chain seq x y z
N GLU A 1 6.61 19.37 -14.37
CA GLU A 1 5.80 18.77 -13.88
C GLU A 1 6.12 17.64 -13.17
N VAL A 2 5.82 17.53 -12.27
CA VAL A 2 6.19 16.44 -11.50
C VAL A 2 4.98 15.60 -11.27
N ASN A 3 5.12 14.37 -11.56
CA ASN A 3 4.08 13.44 -11.29
C ASN A 3 4.11 13.14 -9.82
N ARG A 4 3.03 13.39 -9.14
CA ARG A 4 2.93 13.17 -7.71
C ARG A 4 2.48 11.79 -7.35
N MET A 5 2.03 11.03 -8.32
CA MET A 5 1.58 9.67 -8.05
C MET A 5 2.69 8.70 -8.37
N SER A 6 2.95 7.79 -7.48
CA SER A 6 3.90 6.72 -7.73
C SER A 6 3.22 5.38 -7.53
N HIS A 7 3.74 4.38 -8.21
CA HIS A 7 3.19 3.02 -8.23
C HIS A 7 4.22 2.05 -7.73
N CYS A 8 3.76 1.03 -7.06
CA CYS A 8 4.63 -0.03 -6.61
C CYS A 8 3.78 -1.28 -6.46
N VAL A 9 4.33 -2.43 -6.82
CA VAL A 9 3.63 -3.70 -6.63
C VAL A 9 4.21 -4.35 -5.39
N VAL A 10 3.35 -4.67 -4.45
CA VAL A 10 3.77 -5.25 -3.17
C VAL A 10 3.01 -6.54 -2.93
N ARG A 11 3.51 -7.34 -2.01
CA ARG A 11 2.81 -8.52 -1.54
C ARG A 11 2.90 -8.55 -0.02
N LEU A 12 1.75 -8.75 0.61
CA LEU A 12 1.66 -8.79 2.06
C LEU A 12 1.26 -10.20 2.46
N ASN A 13 2.08 -10.82 3.29
CA ASN A 13 1.91 -12.21 3.67
C ASN A 13 1.49 -12.29 5.13
N GLY A 14 0.19 -12.16 5.36
CA GLY A 14 -0.36 -12.35 6.68
C GLY A 14 -0.64 -11.06 7.39
N THR A 15 -1.27 -11.20 8.55
CA THR A 15 -1.84 -10.08 9.30
C THR A 15 -0.78 -9.12 9.80
N GLU A 16 0.37 -9.65 10.24
CA GLU A 16 1.41 -8.78 10.80
C GLU A 16 1.96 -7.83 9.76
N GLU A 17 2.16 -8.32 8.53
CA GLU A 17 2.64 -7.45 7.45
C GLU A 17 1.60 -6.43 7.05
N VAL A 18 0.34 -6.82 7.06
CA VAL A 18 -0.75 -5.89 6.79
C VAL A 18 -0.77 -4.79 7.84
N GLU A 19 -0.62 -5.14 9.11
CA GLU A 19 -0.60 -4.15 10.18
C GLU A 19 0.56 -3.18 10.03
N GLU A 20 1.72 -3.70 9.69
CA GLU A 20 2.89 -2.84 9.48
C GLU A 20 2.65 -1.88 8.32
N PHE A 21 2.10 -2.39 7.23
CA PHE A 21 1.85 -1.59 6.05
C PHE A 21 0.82 -0.48 6.34
N VAL A 22 -0.30 -0.85 6.98
CA VAL A 22 -1.35 0.11 7.31
C VAL A 22 -0.84 1.18 8.27
N LYS A 23 -0.04 0.77 9.24
CA LYS A 23 0.52 1.71 10.20
C LYS A 23 1.41 2.73 9.52
N ALA A 24 2.24 2.28 8.59
CA ALA A 24 3.10 3.19 7.83
C ALA A 24 2.29 4.11 6.94
N ALA A 25 1.28 3.57 6.25
CA ALA A 25 0.43 4.36 5.37
C ALA A 25 -0.34 5.42 6.16
N SER A 26 -0.78 5.08 7.36
CA SER A 26 -1.57 5.99 8.18
C SER A 26 -0.80 7.21 8.66
N LYS A 27 0.52 7.16 8.61
CA LYS A 27 1.36 8.31 8.99
C LYS A 27 1.48 9.32 7.86
N CYS A 28 1.06 8.96 6.66
CA CYS A 28 1.13 9.86 5.52
C CYS A 28 -0.09 10.77 5.51
N ASP A 29 0.10 12.02 5.08
CA ASP A 29 -0.99 12.98 5.01
C ASP A 29 -1.61 13.07 3.62
N PHE A 30 -1.31 12.10 2.76
CA PHE A 30 -1.91 11.98 1.44
C PHE A 30 -2.58 10.62 1.31
N ASP A 31 -3.38 10.48 0.27
CA ASP A 31 -4.10 9.24 0.03
C ASP A 31 -3.17 8.19 -0.55
N ILE A 32 -3.42 6.95 -0.19
CA ILE A 32 -2.71 5.80 -0.72
C ILE A 32 -3.75 4.74 -1.01
N ASP A 33 -3.83 4.31 -2.26
CA ASP A 33 -4.82 3.32 -2.69
C ASP A 33 -4.15 2.01 -3.06
N ILE A 34 -4.84 0.93 -2.80
CA ILE A 34 -4.42 -0.41 -3.21
C ILE A 34 -5.41 -0.89 -4.25
N PHE A 35 -4.86 -1.31 -5.39
CA PHE A 35 -5.66 -1.83 -6.49
C PHE A 35 -5.43 -3.33 -6.59
N TYR A 36 -6.52 -4.07 -6.63
CA TYR A 36 -6.49 -5.51 -6.81
C TYR A 36 -7.68 -5.88 -7.69
N ASN A 37 -7.40 -6.35 -8.90
CA ASN A 37 -8.43 -6.58 -9.90
C ASN A 37 -9.25 -5.30 -10.11
N ARG A 38 -10.54 -5.32 -9.81
CA ARG A 38 -11.40 -4.16 -9.97
C ARG A 38 -11.73 -3.49 -8.64
N VAL A 39 -11.02 -3.87 -7.60
CA VAL A 39 -11.28 -3.37 -6.27
C VAL A 39 -10.23 -2.33 -5.93
N ILE A 40 -10.67 -1.21 -5.36
CA ILE A 40 -9.77 -0.17 -4.87
C ILE A 40 -10.01 -0.04 -3.38
N ILE A 41 -8.95 -0.15 -2.60
CA ILE A 41 -9.05 -0.12 -1.15
C ILE A 41 -8.10 0.92 -0.61
N ASP A 42 -8.56 1.68 0.36
CA ASP A 42 -7.74 2.65 1.07
C ASP A 42 -6.67 1.88 1.86
N ALA A 43 -5.40 2.22 1.60
CA ALA A 43 -4.29 1.55 2.27
C ALA A 43 -4.25 1.81 3.76
N LYS A 44 -5.02 2.79 4.24
CA LYS A 44 -5.10 3.10 5.66
C LYS A 44 -6.22 2.31 6.35
N SER A 45 -6.94 1.46 5.60
CA SER A 45 -8.04 0.67 6.14
C SER A 45 -7.59 -0.77 6.34
N ILE A 46 -7.31 -1.12 7.59
CA ILE A 46 -6.85 -2.47 7.88
C ILE A 46 -7.94 -3.50 7.59
N LEU A 47 -9.20 -3.16 7.88
CA LEU A 47 -10.29 -4.09 7.61
C LEU A 47 -10.48 -4.30 6.12
N GLY A 48 -10.32 -3.24 5.33
CA GLY A 48 -10.42 -3.34 3.89
C GLY A 48 -9.37 -4.27 3.32
N ILE A 49 -8.13 -4.14 3.78
CA ILE A 49 -7.05 -4.98 3.26
C ILE A 49 -7.22 -6.42 3.71
N LEU A 50 -7.61 -6.63 4.98
CA LEU A 50 -7.80 -7.99 5.48
C LEU A 50 -8.97 -8.70 4.83
N SER A 51 -9.89 -7.96 4.22
CA SER A 51 -11.01 -8.58 3.51
C SER A 51 -10.61 -9.09 2.13
N MET A 52 -9.41 -8.72 1.65
CA MET A 52 -8.94 -9.19 0.36
C MET A 52 -8.25 -10.53 0.49
N ASP A 53 -8.06 -11.15 -0.66
CA ASP A 53 -7.27 -12.36 -0.77
C ASP A 53 -5.80 -11.96 -0.72
N LEU A 54 -5.14 -12.19 0.40
CA LEU A 54 -3.73 -11.86 0.56
C LEU A 54 -2.88 -12.83 -0.26
N ASN A 55 -1.57 -12.61 -0.25
CA ASN A 55 -0.62 -13.40 -1.05
C ASN A 55 -0.82 -13.21 -2.54
N ARG A 56 -1.32 -12.04 -2.91
CA ARG A 56 -1.47 -11.63 -4.29
C ARG A 56 -0.68 -10.36 -4.51
N ASP A 57 -0.36 -10.09 -5.76
CA ASP A 57 0.30 -8.85 -6.12
C ASP A 57 -0.71 -7.72 -6.02
N LEU A 58 -0.38 -6.73 -5.20
CA LEU A 58 -1.22 -5.58 -4.97
C LEU A 58 -0.53 -4.35 -5.52
N THR A 59 -1.22 -3.57 -6.34
CA THR A 59 -0.64 -2.35 -6.87
C THR A 59 -0.98 -1.19 -5.96
N VAL A 60 0.05 -0.51 -5.47
CA VAL A 60 -0.10 0.60 -4.54
C VAL A 60 0.11 1.90 -5.30
N HIS A 61 -0.86 2.81 -5.17
CA HIS A 61 -0.76 4.16 -5.76
C HIS A 61 -0.67 5.16 -4.63
N CYS A 62 0.41 5.94 -4.60
CA CYS A 62 0.60 6.98 -3.60
C CYS A 62 0.36 8.33 -4.26
N TYR A 63 -0.46 9.15 -3.62
CA TYR A 63 -0.79 10.48 -4.13
C TYR A 63 0.02 11.55 -3.41
N GLY A 64 1.23 11.21 -3.08
CA GLY A 64 2.19 12.08 -2.42
C GLY A 64 3.50 11.34 -2.28
N ASP A 65 4.43 11.94 -1.57
CA ASP A 65 5.75 11.36 -1.40
C ASP A 65 6.14 11.37 0.07
N SER A 66 6.63 10.24 0.55
CA SER A 66 7.12 10.09 1.91
C SER A 66 8.31 9.14 1.89
N PRO A 67 9.52 9.64 2.19
CA PRO A 67 10.68 8.76 2.25
C PRO A 67 10.50 7.62 3.24
N ALA A 68 9.82 7.87 4.36
CA ALA A 68 9.59 6.83 5.34
C ALA A 68 8.67 5.74 4.79
N PHE A 69 7.60 6.13 4.09
CA PHE A 69 6.69 5.15 3.51
C PHE A 69 7.35 4.42 2.34
N ASN A 70 8.23 5.10 1.60
CA ASN A 70 8.94 4.46 0.51
C ASN A 70 9.79 3.29 1.00
N LYS A 71 10.35 3.38 2.19
CA LYS A 71 11.09 2.27 2.78
C LYS A 71 10.18 1.06 3.04
N THR A 72 8.97 1.33 3.51
CA THR A 72 8.00 0.28 3.72
C THR A 72 7.60 -0.37 2.40
N LEU A 73 7.39 0.45 1.36
CA LEU A 73 7.07 -0.09 0.04
C LEU A 73 8.18 -0.99 -0.47
N GLN A 74 9.44 -0.57 -0.30
CA GLN A 74 10.57 -1.38 -0.76
C GLN A 74 10.65 -2.69 -0.02
N LYS A 75 10.30 -2.69 1.26
CA LYS A 75 10.34 -3.90 2.06
C LYS A 75 9.39 -4.97 1.52
N PHE A 76 8.23 -4.55 1.02
CA PHE A 76 7.22 -5.49 0.53
C PHE A 76 7.15 -5.57 -0.99
N ALA A 77 7.97 -4.83 -1.70
CA ALA A 77 7.92 -4.77 -3.15
C ALA A 77 8.29 -6.10 -3.78
N VAL A 78 7.56 -6.46 -4.85
CA VAL A 78 7.82 -7.69 -5.59
C VAL A 78 8.12 -7.40 -7.06
N ALA A 79 8.01 -6.13 -7.47
CA ALA A 79 8.33 -5.77 -8.85
C ALA A 79 8.79 -4.33 -8.92
#